data_6fbf5797c1c0315c700aba756ab8dca9
#
_entry.id   6fbf5797c1c0315c700aba756ab8dca9
#
_cell.length_a   1.000
_cell.length_b   1.000
_cell.length_c   1.000
_cell.angle_alpha   90.00
_cell.angle_beta   90.00
_cell.angle_gamma   90.00
#
_symmetry.space_group_name_H-M   'P 1'
#
loop_
_entity.id
_entity.type
_entity.pdbx_description
1 polymer ?
#
loop_
_entity_poly.entity_id
_entity_poly.type
_entity_poly.pdbx_seq_one_letter_code
_entity_poly.pdbx_strand_id
1 'polypeptide(L)'
;MRYYGLEASHEEVSYILQKINTYVFSSPIGVMYNIDLITNHIRKKVIYEGKNYRNSTLTLIKTKHDKNFAIVDDEYWRCYTCIDGITYNNTTDPSIMYEAGKAIGEFQQLLADFDPTLLTDNIKNFHNTLLRYKQFENSVLLDIVNAEGTLNGETV
;
A
#
# COMPACT_ATOMS: atom_id res chain seq x y z
N MET A 1 -13.87 3.54 6.79
CA MET A 1 -14.81 4.53 7.36
C MET A 1 -14.05 5.85 7.54
N ARG A 2 -14.63 6.98 7.10
CA ARG A 2 -14.00 8.31 7.20
C ARG A 2 -14.57 9.02 8.43
N TYR A 3 -13.70 9.59 9.24
CA TYR A 3 -14.06 10.37 10.43
C TYR A 3 -13.48 11.78 10.31
N TYR A 4 -14.16 12.76 10.92
CA TYR A 4 -13.74 14.15 10.96
C TYR A 4 -13.37 14.53 12.39
N GLY A 5 -12.31 15.30 12.54
CA GLY A 5 -11.84 15.85 13.81
C GLY A 5 -11.38 17.29 13.62
N LEU A 6 -11.29 18.03 14.73
CA LEU A 6 -10.74 19.37 14.75
C LEU A 6 -9.32 19.32 15.36
N GLU A 7 -8.35 19.91 14.68
CA GLU A 7 -7.04 20.22 15.28
C GLU A 7 -7.11 21.55 16.04
N ALA A 8 -6.11 21.85 16.86
CA ALA A 8 -6.03 23.09 17.63
C ALA A 8 -6.03 24.37 16.78
N SER A 9 -5.78 24.26 15.46
CA SER A 9 -5.84 25.32 14.46
C SER A 9 -7.24 25.63 13.95
N HIS A 10 -8.27 24.92 14.38
CA HIS A 10 -9.65 24.96 13.86
C HIS A 10 -9.77 24.51 12.39
N GLU A 11 -8.78 23.85 11.83
CA GLU A 11 -8.87 23.20 10.55
C GLU A 11 -9.59 21.86 10.68
N GLU A 12 -10.54 21.60 9.77
CA GLU A 12 -11.23 20.31 9.71
C GLU A 12 -10.30 19.25 9.12
N VAL A 13 -9.94 18.24 9.91
CA VAL A 13 -9.07 17.15 9.47
C VAL A 13 -9.89 15.87 9.36
N SER A 14 -9.82 15.24 8.20
CA SER A 14 -10.46 13.95 7.94
C SER A 14 -9.52 12.80 8.26
N TYR A 15 -10.07 11.74 8.85
CA TYR A 15 -9.34 10.53 9.20
C TYR A 15 -9.96 9.31 8.53
N ILE A 16 -9.12 8.35 8.19
CA ILE A 16 -9.54 7.05 7.69
C ILE A 16 -9.23 6.00 8.75
N LEU A 17 -10.28 5.34 9.27
CA LEU A 17 -10.16 4.15 10.08
C LEU A 17 -10.32 2.93 9.18
N GLN A 18 -9.33 2.04 9.18
CA GLN A 18 -9.28 0.89 8.30
C GLN A 18 -8.94 -0.39 9.07
N LYS A 19 -9.71 -1.43 8.82
CA LYS A 19 -9.40 -2.80 9.24
C LYS A 19 -8.32 -3.38 8.32
N ILE A 20 -7.31 -4.02 8.91
CA ILE A 20 -6.26 -4.72 8.17
C ILE A 20 -6.78 -6.11 7.81
N ASN A 21 -6.67 -6.48 6.54
CA ASN A 21 -7.09 -7.80 6.06
C ASN A 21 -6.03 -8.85 6.45
N THR A 22 -6.30 -9.59 7.52
CA THR A 22 -5.39 -10.63 8.03
C THR A 22 -5.35 -11.89 7.16
N TYR A 23 -6.32 -12.07 6.26
CA TYR A 23 -6.27 -13.14 5.26
C TYR A 23 -5.17 -12.90 4.23
N VAL A 24 -4.95 -11.63 3.83
CA VAL A 24 -3.91 -11.25 2.87
C VAL A 24 -2.57 -11.06 3.59
N PHE A 25 -2.58 -10.37 4.72
CA PHE A 25 -1.39 -10.02 5.49
C PHE A 25 -1.28 -10.94 6.72
N SER A 26 -0.49 -12.00 6.60
CA SER A 26 -0.29 -12.96 7.69
C SER A 26 0.35 -12.36 8.95
N SER A 27 1.03 -11.22 8.81
CA SER A 27 1.63 -10.46 9.91
C SER A 27 1.15 -9.00 9.90
N PRO A 28 -0.03 -8.69 10.47
CA PRO A 28 -0.51 -7.30 10.56
C PRO A 28 0.45 -6.37 11.29
N ILE A 29 1.13 -6.87 12.32
CA ILE A 29 2.15 -6.12 13.07
C ILE A 29 3.34 -5.79 12.17
N GLY A 30 3.82 -6.75 11.37
CA GLY A 30 4.88 -6.54 10.40
C GLY A 30 4.50 -5.52 9.32
N VAL A 31 3.26 -5.57 8.84
CA VAL A 31 2.73 -4.54 7.91
C VAL A 31 2.81 -3.15 8.53
N MET A 32 2.35 -3.00 9.77
CA MET A 32 2.34 -1.70 10.45
C MET A 32 3.76 -1.20 10.77
N TYR A 33 4.67 -2.12 11.07
CA TYR A 33 6.08 -1.81 11.26
C TYR A 33 6.71 -1.27 9.95
N ASN A 34 6.49 -1.94 8.83
CA ASN A 34 7.00 -1.50 7.53
C ASN A 34 6.42 -0.13 7.12
N ILE A 35 5.12 0.08 7.31
CA ILE A 35 4.47 1.37 7.02
C ILE A 35 5.09 2.47 7.86
N ASP A 36 5.30 2.25 9.15
CA ASP A 36 5.90 3.24 10.05
C ASP A 36 7.34 3.60 9.62
N LEU A 37 8.17 2.61 9.30
CA LEU A 37 9.53 2.82 8.81
C LEU A 37 9.55 3.66 7.53
N ILE A 38 8.79 3.24 6.51
CA ILE A 38 8.77 3.89 5.20
C ILE A 38 8.21 5.31 5.32
N THR A 39 7.08 5.49 6.00
CA THR A 39 6.46 6.82 6.11
C THR A 39 7.30 7.79 6.92
N ASN A 40 7.99 7.32 7.96
CA ASN A 40 8.90 8.14 8.74
C ASN A 40 10.17 8.51 7.94
N HIS A 41 10.71 7.59 7.13
CA HIS A 41 11.84 7.88 6.25
C HIS A 41 11.48 8.98 5.23
N ILE A 42 10.37 8.81 4.52
CA ILE A 42 9.88 9.79 3.54
C ILE A 42 9.61 11.14 4.22
N ARG A 43 8.95 11.14 5.38
CA ARG A 43 8.63 12.37 6.12
C ARG A 43 9.88 13.15 6.47
N LYS A 44 10.92 12.49 7.02
CA LYS A 44 12.19 13.14 7.36
C LYS A 44 12.84 13.80 6.14
N LYS A 45 12.85 13.10 5.00
CA LYS A 45 13.43 13.58 3.75
C LYS A 45 12.69 14.79 3.20
N VAL A 46 11.35 14.71 3.14
CA VAL A 46 10.49 15.80 2.67
C VAL A 46 10.60 17.04 3.53
N ILE A 47 10.67 16.89 4.87
CA ILE A 47 10.88 18.00 5.81
C ILE A 47 12.27 18.61 5.60
N TYR A 48 13.31 17.79 5.45
CA TYR A 48 14.67 18.27 5.17
C TYR A 48 14.75 19.09 3.88
N GLU A 49 13.95 18.73 2.86
CA GLU A 49 13.82 19.49 1.62
C GLU A 49 12.94 20.75 1.73
N GLY A 50 12.44 21.07 2.92
CA GLY A 50 11.56 22.22 3.15
C GLY A 50 10.15 22.08 2.57
N LYS A 51 9.72 20.86 2.22
CA LYS A 51 8.42 20.57 1.60
C LYS A 51 7.37 20.20 2.66
N ASN A 52 6.09 20.35 2.29
CA ASN A 52 4.99 19.90 3.16
C ASN A 52 4.82 18.37 3.06
N TYR A 53 5.04 17.68 4.17
CA TYR A 53 4.94 16.21 4.23
C TYR A 53 3.49 15.69 4.25
N ARG A 54 2.49 16.51 4.56
CA ARG A 54 1.08 16.07 4.77
C ARG A 54 0.51 15.34 3.55
N ASN A 55 0.90 15.74 2.34
CA ASN A 55 0.44 15.12 1.09
C ASN A 55 1.46 14.18 0.45
N SER A 56 2.64 14.01 1.06
CA SER A 56 3.72 13.20 0.49
C SER A 56 3.70 11.75 0.95
N THR A 57 3.09 11.48 2.12
CA THR A 57 3.00 10.14 2.68
C THR A 57 1.86 10.04 3.70
N LEU A 58 1.47 8.82 4.04
CA LEU A 58 0.47 8.58 5.09
C LEU A 58 0.98 9.07 6.44
N THR A 59 0.12 9.73 7.19
CA THR A 59 0.36 10.08 8.60
C THR A 59 -0.47 9.16 9.48
N LEU A 60 0.18 8.20 10.13
CA LEU A 60 -0.46 7.29 11.07
C LEU A 60 -0.88 8.06 12.34
N ILE A 61 -2.08 7.78 12.81
CA ILE A 61 -2.61 8.29 14.07
C ILE A 61 -2.40 7.21 15.12
N LYS A 62 -1.62 7.54 16.12
CA LYS A 62 -1.31 6.61 17.21
C LYS A 62 -2.49 6.46 18.17
N THR A 63 -2.59 5.30 18.78
CA THR A 63 -3.51 5.03 19.88
C THR A 63 -3.07 5.81 21.15
N LYS A 64 -3.95 5.84 22.16
CA LYS A 64 -3.61 6.41 23.49
C LYS A 64 -2.41 5.73 24.16
N HIS A 65 -2.01 4.54 23.71
CA HIS A 65 -0.87 3.77 24.19
C HIS A 65 0.33 3.84 23.25
N ASP A 66 0.41 4.87 22.40
CA ASP A 66 1.50 5.12 21.44
C ASP A 66 1.72 3.97 20.42
N LYS A 67 0.67 3.23 20.08
CA LYS A 67 0.70 2.17 19.07
C LYS A 67 0.16 2.65 17.73
N ASN A 68 0.73 2.18 16.63
CA ASN A 68 0.29 2.49 15.26
C ASN A 68 -0.96 1.72 14.81
N PHE A 69 -1.46 0.83 15.65
CA PHE A 69 -2.67 0.04 15.41
C PHE A 69 -3.39 -0.27 16.73
N ALA A 70 -4.65 -0.64 16.65
CA ALA A 70 -5.44 -1.16 17.75
C ALA A 70 -5.92 -2.58 17.42
N ILE A 71 -6.15 -3.38 18.47
CA ILE A 71 -6.83 -4.68 18.36
C ILE A 71 -8.17 -4.53 19.03
N VAL A 72 -9.24 -4.81 18.29
CA VAL A 72 -10.62 -4.80 18.77
C VAL A 72 -11.29 -6.07 18.25
N ASP A 73 -11.82 -6.90 19.16
CA ASP A 73 -12.45 -8.18 18.82
C ASP A 73 -11.57 -9.07 17.93
N ASP A 74 -10.29 -9.21 18.30
CA ASP A 74 -9.25 -9.94 17.57
C ASP A 74 -8.94 -9.42 16.16
N GLU A 75 -9.45 -8.25 15.81
CA GLU A 75 -9.22 -7.59 14.54
C GLU A 75 -8.25 -6.42 14.67
N TYR A 76 -7.37 -6.27 13.67
CA TYR A 76 -6.37 -5.21 13.62
C TYR A 76 -6.91 -4.00 12.88
N TRP A 77 -6.86 -2.85 13.54
CA TRP A 77 -7.33 -1.56 13.01
C TRP A 77 -6.21 -0.53 13.00
N ARG A 78 -6.14 0.25 11.93
CA ARG A 78 -5.25 1.41 11.82
C ARG A 78 -6.03 2.66 11.50
N CYS A 79 -5.48 3.81 11.93
CA CYS A 79 -6.02 5.13 11.61
C CYS A 79 -4.94 5.99 10.98
N TYR A 80 -5.28 6.77 9.98
CA TYR A 80 -4.39 7.72 9.34
C TYR A 80 -5.15 8.93 8.81
N THR A 81 -4.44 10.05 8.59
CA THR A 81 -5.05 11.26 8.02
C THR A 81 -5.50 10.98 6.60
N CYS A 82 -6.70 11.46 6.25
CA CYS A 82 -7.17 11.40 4.88
C CYS A 82 -6.38 12.39 4.02
N ILE A 83 -5.88 11.94 2.89
CA ILE A 83 -5.33 12.79 1.85
C ILE A 83 -6.48 13.12 0.91
N ASP A 84 -6.80 14.41 0.76
CA ASP A 84 -7.84 14.84 -0.16
C ASP A 84 -7.40 14.68 -1.61
N GLY A 85 -8.31 14.21 -2.44
CA GLY A 85 -8.03 13.97 -3.84
C GLY A 85 -9.21 13.36 -4.59
N ILE A 86 -9.06 13.25 -5.89
CA ILE A 86 -10.02 12.59 -6.78
C ILE A 86 -9.53 11.18 -7.04
N THR A 87 -10.42 10.19 -6.85
CA THR A 87 -10.10 8.79 -7.13
C THR A 87 -10.61 8.41 -8.52
N TYR A 88 -9.72 7.85 -9.33
CA TYR A 88 -10.05 7.30 -10.65
C TYR A 88 -10.01 5.77 -10.59
N ASN A 89 -11.11 5.10 -10.91
CA ASN A 89 -11.14 3.63 -11.03
C ASN A 89 -10.50 3.16 -12.34
N ASN A 90 -10.65 3.96 -13.38
CA ASN A 90 -9.99 3.81 -14.68
C ASN A 90 -9.83 5.18 -15.32
N THR A 91 -8.91 5.31 -16.25
CA THR A 91 -8.73 6.52 -17.03
C THR A 91 -8.12 6.20 -18.39
N THR A 92 -8.53 6.94 -19.40
CA THR A 92 -7.90 7.00 -20.73
C THR A 92 -7.19 8.33 -20.97
N ASP A 93 -7.19 9.23 -19.98
CA ASP A 93 -6.52 10.52 -20.06
C ASP A 93 -5.01 10.34 -19.88
N PRO A 94 -4.20 10.64 -20.91
CA PRO A 94 -2.75 10.50 -20.84
C PRO A 94 -2.11 11.40 -19.77
N SER A 95 -2.71 12.51 -19.41
CA SER A 95 -2.20 13.44 -18.40
C SER A 95 -2.26 12.80 -17.01
N ILE A 96 -3.35 12.13 -16.70
CA ILE A 96 -3.51 11.40 -15.42
C ILE A 96 -2.54 10.22 -15.35
N MET A 97 -2.34 9.50 -16.46
CA MET A 97 -1.36 8.40 -16.53
C MET A 97 0.07 8.90 -16.34
N TYR A 98 0.40 10.06 -16.94
CA TYR A 98 1.69 10.71 -16.77
C TYR A 98 1.95 11.10 -15.30
N GLU A 99 1.00 11.76 -14.64
CA GLU A 99 1.12 12.13 -13.23
C GLU A 99 1.21 10.91 -12.31
N ALA A 100 0.48 9.84 -12.60
CA ALA A 100 0.60 8.57 -11.86
C ALA A 100 2.00 7.96 -12.00
N GLY A 101 2.56 7.92 -13.21
CA GLY A 101 3.91 7.44 -13.45
C GLY A 101 4.97 8.30 -12.75
N LYS A 102 4.82 9.62 -12.79
CA LYS A 102 5.68 10.58 -12.09
C LYS A 102 5.64 10.36 -10.58
N ALA A 103 4.45 10.19 -9.98
CA ALA A 103 4.31 9.94 -8.55
C ALA A 103 4.99 8.63 -8.12
N ILE A 104 4.92 7.57 -8.93
CA ILE A 104 5.66 6.32 -8.69
C ILE A 104 7.17 6.57 -8.74
N GLY A 105 7.67 7.31 -9.73
CA GLY A 105 9.08 7.66 -9.84
C GLY A 105 9.59 8.49 -8.65
N GLU A 106 8.82 9.48 -8.22
CA GLU A 106 9.11 10.29 -7.04
C GLU A 106 9.15 9.44 -5.76
N PHE A 107 8.20 8.53 -5.59
CA PHE A 107 8.18 7.59 -4.47
C PHE A 107 9.44 6.71 -4.46
N GLN A 108 9.85 6.15 -5.60
CA GLN A 108 11.08 5.37 -5.71
C GLN A 108 12.32 6.22 -5.38
N GLN A 109 12.39 7.46 -5.84
CA GLN A 109 13.47 8.39 -5.54
C GLN A 109 13.56 8.71 -4.04
N LEU A 110 12.42 8.90 -3.38
CA LEU A 110 12.36 9.13 -1.92
C LEU A 110 12.89 7.95 -1.13
N LEU A 111 12.80 6.73 -1.66
CA LEU A 111 13.28 5.50 -1.03
C LEU A 111 14.65 5.02 -1.54
N ALA A 112 15.32 5.73 -2.43
CA ALA A 112 16.57 5.27 -3.06
C ALA A 112 17.71 5.01 -2.06
N ASP A 113 17.70 5.68 -0.91
CA ASP A 113 18.67 5.55 0.19
C ASP A 113 18.10 4.80 1.41
N PHE A 114 16.89 4.23 1.29
CA PHE A 114 16.30 3.42 2.35
C PHE A 114 16.91 2.01 2.37
N ASP A 115 17.28 1.52 3.54
CA ASP A 115 17.77 0.14 3.68
C ASP A 115 16.62 -0.87 3.67
N PRO A 116 16.40 -1.64 2.59
CA PRO A 116 15.29 -2.57 2.48
C PRO A 116 15.41 -3.77 3.43
N THR A 117 16.60 -4.04 4.00
CA THR A 117 16.79 -5.15 4.96
C THR A 117 16.09 -4.93 6.28
N LEU A 118 15.69 -3.69 6.56
CA LEU A 118 14.89 -3.33 7.74
C LEU A 118 13.42 -3.78 7.62
N LEU A 119 12.95 -4.06 6.40
CA LEU A 119 11.57 -4.45 6.17
C LEU A 119 11.34 -5.93 6.49
N THR A 120 10.16 -6.23 7.00
CA THR A 120 9.67 -7.60 7.18
C THR A 120 8.91 -8.07 5.96
N ASP A 121 9.09 -9.33 5.55
CA ASP A 121 8.30 -9.94 4.48
C ASP A 121 6.90 -10.28 4.99
N ASN A 122 5.89 -9.57 4.48
CA ASN A 122 4.49 -9.71 4.92
C ASN A 122 3.63 -10.58 4.00
N ILE A 123 4.07 -10.77 2.75
CA ILE A 123 3.40 -11.64 1.77
C ILE A 123 4.47 -12.53 1.13
N LYS A 124 4.61 -13.72 1.67
CA LYS A 124 5.62 -14.68 1.21
C LYS A 124 5.53 -14.91 -0.31
N ASN A 125 6.67 -14.77 -0.98
CA ASN A 125 6.81 -15.00 -2.42
C ASN A 125 5.93 -14.09 -3.31
N PHE A 126 5.49 -12.92 -2.85
CA PHE A 126 4.58 -12.06 -3.61
C PHE A 126 5.12 -11.67 -4.99
N HIS A 127 6.39 -11.28 -5.07
CA HIS A 127 7.07 -10.91 -6.32
C HIS A 127 8.09 -11.97 -6.80
N ASN A 128 7.94 -13.23 -6.40
CA ASN A 128 8.81 -14.31 -6.86
C ASN A 128 8.38 -14.77 -8.26
N THR A 129 8.89 -14.08 -9.28
CA THR A 129 8.57 -14.35 -10.70
C THR A 129 8.91 -15.79 -11.11
N LEU A 130 10.04 -16.33 -10.63
CA LEU A 130 10.44 -17.71 -10.95
C LEU A 130 9.44 -18.72 -10.39
N LEU A 131 8.96 -18.53 -9.17
CA LEU A 131 7.93 -19.38 -8.58
C LEU A 131 6.62 -19.27 -9.36
N ARG A 132 6.21 -18.06 -9.75
CA ARG A 132 4.99 -17.84 -10.56
C ARG A 132 5.09 -18.50 -11.92
N TYR A 133 6.24 -18.41 -12.55
CA TYR A 133 6.50 -19.07 -13.82
C TYR A 133 6.38 -20.61 -13.71
N LYS A 134 6.98 -21.21 -12.68
CA LYS A 134 6.84 -22.65 -12.41
C LYS A 134 5.39 -23.07 -12.13
N GLN A 135 4.64 -22.25 -11.40
CA GLN A 135 3.21 -22.50 -11.16
C GLN A 135 2.42 -22.46 -12.46
N PHE A 136 2.72 -21.51 -13.34
CA PHE A 136 2.12 -21.40 -14.66
C PHE A 136 2.44 -22.65 -15.52
N GLU A 137 3.71 -23.04 -15.62
CA GLU A 137 4.12 -24.25 -16.36
C GLU A 137 3.36 -25.49 -15.87
N ASN A 138 3.27 -25.67 -14.55
CA ASN A 138 2.53 -26.79 -13.97
C ASN A 138 1.03 -26.72 -14.29
N SER A 139 0.44 -25.53 -14.31
CA SER A 139 -0.98 -25.37 -14.66
C SER A 139 -1.25 -25.71 -16.13
N VAL A 140 -0.35 -25.33 -17.03
CA VAL A 140 -0.42 -25.69 -18.45
C VAL A 140 -0.27 -27.21 -18.64
N LEU A 141 0.70 -27.82 -17.95
CA LEU A 141 0.91 -29.29 -18.03
C LEU A 141 -0.29 -30.10 -17.51
N LEU A 142 -0.96 -29.59 -16.46
CA LEU A 142 -2.12 -30.27 -15.87
C LEU A 142 -3.40 -30.02 -16.65
N ASP A 143 -3.45 -28.92 -17.42
CA ASP A 143 -4.60 -28.46 -18.22
C ASP A 143 -5.98 -28.71 -17.57
N ILE A 144 -6.08 -28.44 -16.26
CA ILE A 144 -7.25 -28.79 -15.44
C ILE A 144 -8.57 -28.21 -15.99
N VAL A 145 -8.47 -27.09 -16.73
CA VAL A 145 -9.64 -26.39 -17.32
C VAL A 145 -9.61 -26.37 -18.84
N ASN A 146 -8.77 -27.19 -19.43
CA ASN A 146 -8.59 -27.24 -20.90
C ASN A 146 -8.35 -25.84 -21.52
N ALA A 147 -7.47 -25.07 -20.85
CA ALA A 147 -7.24 -23.66 -21.17
C ALA A 147 -6.43 -23.47 -22.46
N GLU A 148 -5.66 -24.48 -22.92
CA GLU A 148 -4.89 -24.43 -24.17
C GLU A 148 -5.80 -24.32 -25.39
N GLY A 149 -6.95 -25.00 -25.41
CA GLY A 149 -7.95 -24.89 -26.48
C GLY A 149 -8.51 -23.47 -26.63
N THR A 150 -8.53 -22.69 -25.55
CA THR A 150 -9.04 -21.32 -25.56
C THR A 150 -8.00 -20.31 -26.06
N LEU A 151 -6.70 -20.57 -25.80
CA LEU A 151 -5.62 -19.68 -26.22
C LEU A 151 -5.32 -19.75 -27.72
N ASN A 152 -5.58 -20.89 -28.36
CA ASN A 152 -5.34 -21.08 -29.79
C ASN A 152 -6.52 -20.68 -30.68
N GLY A 153 -7.61 -20.14 -30.12
CA GLY A 153 -8.77 -19.64 -30.88
C GLY A 153 -9.59 -20.74 -31.58
N GLU A 154 -9.33 -22.00 -31.28
CA GLU A 154 -10.14 -23.13 -31.73
C GLU A 154 -11.17 -23.44 -30.64
N THR A 155 -12.39 -22.94 -30.86
CA THR A 155 -13.59 -23.46 -30.18
C THR A 155 -13.82 -24.89 -30.63
N VAL A 156 -13.63 -25.85 -29.73
CA VAL A 156 -14.15 -27.23 -29.90
C VAL A 156 -15.61 -27.26 -29.48
#